data_9950ab234584cd62a18dba59ccc3130a
#
_entry.id   9950ab234584cd62a18dba59ccc3130a
#
_cell.length_a   1.000
_cell.length_b   1.000
_cell.length_c   1.000
_cell.angle_alpha   90.00
_cell.angle_beta   90.00
_cell.angle_gamma   90.00
#
_symmetry.space_group_name_H-M   'P 1'
#
loop_
_entity.id
_entity.type
_entity.pdbx_description
1 polymer ?
#
loop_
_entity_poly.entity_id
_entity_poly.type
_entity_poly.pdbx_seq_one_letter_code
_entity_poly.pdbx_strand_id
1 'polypeptide(L)'
;GSEMCIRDRLTAEATSNYRRLRSKKEIFPFWEYKTVYDGKVREEHLKLHGVILPESDPRWNKIYPPNGWRCRCWVVGRMKHQVKFDVEEMRRRVDDFLKTKEWKMSAAQGWGVNRCDSAQVFTADQMYINKFPGQSSGSMGKQTAPKWGLESVPANMEKKPEKIPRTEKSERQVWDEMEQDGVITLPDYQGRNIIVEKKQFDSHTTAKGRDNRIHLWDAMLETLQSPDEVWLNDEIKKNELDTYSLLRYYNDGVIVVNYRIEDEKLLLKTWYEMVTRLPKGKREQLQKIWDKRRHGLLIEKRQSASSRPSEP
;
A
#
# COMPACT_ATOMS: atom_id res chain seq x y z
N GLY A 1 -2.57 -17.83 9.52
CA GLY A 1 -3.31 -17.15 8.44
C GLY A 1 -4.49 -16.31 8.93
N SER A 2 -5.31 -16.84 9.86
CA SER A 2 -6.54 -16.15 10.29
C SER A 2 -6.33 -14.87 11.12
N GLU A 3 -5.31 -14.82 11.95
CA GLU A 3 -5.05 -13.64 12.81
C GLU A 3 -4.50 -12.45 12.03
N MET A 4 -3.74 -12.69 10.99
CA MET A 4 -3.22 -11.66 10.10
C MET A 4 -4.37 -11.02 9.31
N CYS A 5 -5.27 -11.82 8.75
CA CYS A 5 -6.47 -11.34 8.04
C CYS A 5 -7.41 -10.51 8.94
N ILE A 6 -7.59 -10.92 10.20
CA ILE A 6 -8.44 -10.18 11.16
C ILE A 6 -7.83 -8.80 11.46
N ARG A 7 -6.52 -8.72 11.62
CA ARG A 7 -5.82 -7.46 11.87
C ARG A 7 -5.91 -6.52 10.68
N ASP A 8 -5.69 -7.02 9.47
CA ASP A 8 -5.73 -6.24 8.24
C ASP A 8 -7.13 -5.67 8.02
N ARG A 9 -8.16 -6.47 8.24
CA ARG A 9 -9.54 -6.04 8.18
C ARG A 9 -9.85 -4.93 9.19
N LEU A 10 -9.47 -5.12 10.47
CA LEU A 10 -9.70 -4.10 11.50
C LEU A 10 -8.95 -2.79 11.21
N THR A 11 -7.73 -2.89 10.68
CA THR A 11 -6.96 -1.71 10.27
C THR A 11 -7.60 -1.02 9.07
N ALA A 12 -8.10 -1.76 8.08
CA ALA A 12 -8.78 -1.20 6.93
C ALA A 12 -10.09 -0.49 7.31
N GLU A 13 -10.90 -1.10 8.17
CA GLU A 13 -12.13 -0.50 8.69
C GLU A 13 -11.83 0.78 9.49
N ALA A 14 -10.82 0.75 10.36
CA ALA A 14 -10.40 1.90 11.14
C ALA A 14 -9.84 3.02 10.25
N THR A 15 -9.06 2.69 9.22
CA THR A 15 -8.53 3.65 8.24
C THR A 15 -9.64 4.33 7.45
N SER A 16 -10.63 3.58 7.00
CA SER A 16 -11.80 4.13 6.32
C SER A 16 -12.55 5.12 7.21
N ASN A 17 -12.79 4.74 8.49
CA ASN A 17 -13.44 5.63 9.46
C ASN A 17 -12.60 6.89 9.74
N TYR A 18 -11.29 6.74 9.92
CA TYR A 18 -10.35 7.84 10.16
C TYR A 18 -10.41 8.87 9.02
N ARG A 19 -10.26 8.41 7.77
CA ARG A 19 -10.32 9.28 6.59
C ARG A 19 -11.66 9.97 6.46
N ARG A 20 -12.76 9.26 6.71
CA ARG A 20 -14.11 9.85 6.72
C ARG A 20 -14.26 10.94 7.78
N LEU A 21 -13.75 10.74 8.99
CA LEU A 21 -13.80 11.73 10.06
C LEU A 21 -12.90 12.95 9.74
N ARG A 22 -11.69 12.71 9.23
CA ARG A 22 -10.76 13.77 8.81
C ARG A 22 -11.35 14.63 7.69
N SER A 23 -11.97 14.03 6.68
CA SER A 23 -12.61 14.77 5.59
C SER A 23 -13.81 15.62 6.02
N LYS A 24 -14.37 15.35 7.21
CA LYS A 24 -15.52 16.06 7.77
C LYS A 24 -15.19 16.79 9.08
N LYS A 25 -13.95 17.21 9.27
CA LYS A 25 -13.48 17.88 10.48
C LYS A 25 -14.25 19.16 10.82
N GLU A 26 -14.75 19.87 9.83
CA GLU A 26 -15.61 21.06 10.02
C GLU A 26 -16.93 20.70 10.71
N ILE A 27 -17.47 19.51 10.45
CA ILE A 27 -18.71 19.02 11.05
C ILE A 27 -18.44 18.33 12.39
N PHE A 28 -17.32 17.56 12.45
CA PHE A 28 -16.92 16.76 13.59
C PHE A 28 -15.55 17.21 14.13
N PRO A 29 -15.47 18.41 14.75
CA PRO A 29 -14.22 18.93 15.26
C PRO A 29 -13.70 18.20 16.51
N PHE A 30 -14.51 17.33 17.10
CA PHE A 30 -14.14 16.48 18.23
C PHE A 30 -14.34 15.02 17.91
N TRP A 31 -13.48 14.18 18.44
CA TRP A 31 -13.56 12.74 18.32
C TRP A 31 -13.68 12.09 19.68
N GLU A 32 -14.52 11.06 19.77
CA GLU A 32 -14.74 10.28 20.97
C GLU A 32 -14.29 8.84 20.78
N TYR A 33 -13.48 8.34 21.71
CA TYR A 33 -13.06 6.94 21.76
C TYR A 33 -14.16 6.07 22.34
N LYS A 34 -14.56 5.03 21.63
CA LYS A 34 -15.60 4.08 22.03
C LYS A 34 -15.05 2.66 22.09
N THR A 35 -15.58 1.87 23.01
CA THR A 35 -15.38 0.42 23.07
C THR A 35 -16.73 -0.29 23.14
N VAL A 36 -16.76 -1.57 22.74
CA VAL A 36 -17.90 -2.45 23.03
C VAL A 36 -17.91 -2.77 24.52
N TYR A 37 -19.06 -2.54 25.19
CA TYR A 37 -19.19 -2.72 26.65
C TYR A 37 -19.75 -4.12 26.96
N ASP A 38 -18.97 -5.19 26.68
CA ASP A 38 -19.43 -6.59 26.74
C ASP A 38 -18.61 -7.52 27.65
N GLY A 39 -17.84 -6.97 28.57
CA GLY A 39 -16.99 -7.75 29.49
C GLY A 39 -15.80 -8.48 28.85
N LYS A 40 -15.66 -8.44 27.52
CA LYS A 40 -14.53 -9.02 26.76
C LYS A 40 -13.53 -7.98 26.28
N VAL A 41 -13.80 -6.71 26.55
CA VAL A 41 -12.87 -5.61 26.26
C VAL A 41 -11.79 -5.60 27.32
N ARG A 42 -10.55 -5.37 26.91
CA ARG A 42 -9.43 -5.23 27.85
C ARG A 42 -9.65 -4.04 28.77
N GLU A 43 -9.31 -4.20 30.04
CA GLU A 43 -9.46 -3.13 31.04
C GLU A 43 -8.73 -1.83 30.64
N GLU A 44 -7.56 -1.98 30.03
CA GLU A 44 -6.80 -0.82 29.54
C GLU A 44 -7.55 -0.06 28.44
N HIS A 45 -8.30 -0.74 27.57
CA HIS A 45 -9.10 -0.08 26.53
C HIS A 45 -10.37 0.59 27.12
N LEU A 46 -10.92 0.02 28.20
CA LEU A 46 -12.05 0.62 28.91
C LEU A 46 -11.69 1.98 29.50
N LYS A 47 -10.43 2.18 29.95
CA LYS A 47 -9.95 3.47 30.45
C LYS A 47 -10.03 4.59 29.41
N LEU A 48 -9.99 4.26 28.13
CA LEU A 48 -10.12 5.23 27.04
C LEU A 48 -11.59 5.47 26.62
N HIS A 49 -12.51 4.63 27.06
CA HIS A 49 -13.94 4.78 26.69
C HIS A 49 -14.47 6.15 27.13
N GLY A 50 -15.10 6.87 26.21
CA GLY A 50 -15.65 8.20 26.46
C GLY A 50 -14.62 9.33 26.52
N VAL A 51 -13.34 9.06 26.21
CA VAL A 51 -12.36 10.13 26.00
C VAL A 51 -12.75 10.92 24.77
N ILE A 52 -12.87 12.24 24.92
CA ILE A 52 -13.19 13.17 23.85
C ILE A 52 -12.07 14.19 23.72
N LEU A 53 -11.51 14.31 22.53
CA LEU A 53 -10.43 15.27 22.24
C LEU A 53 -10.73 15.97 20.91
N PRO A 54 -10.17 17.18 20.69
CA PRO A 54 -10.15 17.79 19.36
C PRO A 54 -9.56 16.82 18.32
N GLU A 55 -10.02 16.87 17.08
CA GLU A 55 -9.52 16.02 15.99
C GLU A 55 -8.02 16.21 15.75
N SER A 56 -7.54 17.44 15.98
CA SER A 56 -6.13 17.82 15.82
C SER A 56 -5.24 17.46 17.02
N ASP A 57 -5.80 16.91 18.12
CA ASP A 57 -5.01 16.58 19.30
C ASP A 57 -3.98 15.46 18.98
N PRO A 58 -2.67 15.70 19.24
CA PRO A 58 -1.61 14.76 18.90
C PRO A 58 -1.71 13.41 19.61
N ARG A 59 -2.50 13.31 20.69
CA ARG A 59 -2.73 12.05 21.41
C ARG A 59 -3.41 11.00 20.53
N TRP A 60 -4.18 11.42 19.52
CA TRP A 60 -4.75 10.51 18.52
C TRP A 60 -3.68 9.72 17.77
N ASN A 61 -2.47 10.25 17.63
CA ASN A 61 -1.35 9.53 17.03
C ASN A 61 -0.92 8.31 17.86
N LYS A 62 -1.33 8.23 19.13
CA LYS A 62 -1.01 7.12 20.03
C LYS A 62 -2.21 6.19 20.27
N ILE A 63 -3.38 6.77 20.52
CA ILE A 63 -4.54 6.00 21.01
C ILE A 63 -5.57 5.67 19.93
N TYR A 64 -5.44 6.15 18.68
CA TYR A 64 -6.43 5.82 17.64
C TYR A 64 -6.44 4.30 17.39
N PRO A 65 -7.62 3.64 17.48
CA PRO A 65 -7.69 2.19 17.32
C PRO A 65 -7.38 1.74 15.88
N PRO A 66 -6.93 0.48 15.70
CA PRO A 66 -6.87 -0.61 16.68
C PRO A 66 -5.61 -0.57 17.58
N ASN A 67 -5.79 -0.79 18.88
CA ASN A 67 -4.73 -0.73 19.90
C ASN A 67 -4.36 -2.12 20.46
N GLY A 68 -4.59 -3.18 19.71
CA GLY A 68 -4.26 -4.54 20.12
C GLY A 68 -4.94 -5.58 19.22
N TRP A 69 -4.55 -6.84 19.38
CA TRP A 69 -5.17 -7.96 18.71
C TRP A 69 -6.66 -8.06 19.05
N ARG A 70 -7.51 -8.26 18.03
CA ARG A 70 -8.97 -8.34 18.19
C ARG A 70 -9.55 -7.10 18.91
N CYS A 71 -8.93 -5.93 18.71
CA CYS A 71 -9.43 -4.68 19.25
C CYS A 71 -10.83 -4.39 18.68
N ARG A 72 -11.78 -4.12 19.57
CA ARG A 72 -13.18 -3.80 19.21
C ARG A 72 -13.52 -2.35 19.61
N CYS A 73 -12.55 -1.48 19.49
CA CYS A 73 -12.69 -0.06 19.73
C CYS A 73 -12.81 0.69 18.42
N TRP A 74 -13.50 1.81 18.45
CA TRP A 74 -13.66 2.71 17.30
C TRP A 74 -13.72 4.16 17.76
N VAL A 75 -13.70 5.08 16.81
CA VAL A 75 -13.81 6.51 17.07
C VAL A 75 -15.07 7.05 16.42
N VAL A 76 -15.78 7.92 17.14
CA VAL A 76 -16.99 8.59 16.67
C VAL A 76 -16.73 10.09 16.59
N GLY A 77 -17.12 10.72 15.49
CA GLY A 77 -17.11 12.17 15.35
C GLY A 77 -18.23 12.82 16.19
N ARG A 78 -17.91 13.95 16.85
CA ARG A 78 -18.84 14.74 17.66
C ARG A 78 -18.90 16.17 17.16
N MET A 79 -20.10 16.71 17.05
CA MET A 79 -20.34 18.12 16.74
C MET A 79 -20.08 18.97 18.00
N LYS A 80 -19.71 20.22 17.84
CA LYS A 80 -19.38 21.13 18.95
C LYS A 80 -20.50 21.23 20.00
N HIS A 81 -21.75 21.27 19.60
CA HIS A 81 -22.89 21.39 20.51
C HIS A 81 -23.25 20.08 21.25
N GLN A 82 -22.72 18.94 20.81
CA GLN A 82 -22.98 17.63 21.44
C GLN A 82 -22.05 17.34 22.60
N VAL A 83 -21.10 18.24 22.86
CA VAL A 83 -19.98 17.94 23.76
C VAL A 83 -19.90 18.97 24.86
N LYS A 84 -20.08 18.50 26.10
CA LYS A 84 -19.78 19.28 27.32
C LYS A 84 -18.72 18.50 28.09
N PHE A 85 -17.46 18.90 27.99
CA PHE A 85 -16.34 18.24 28.66
C PHE A 85 -15.17 19.21 28.87
N ASP A 86 -14.33 18.91 29.86
CA ASP A 86 -13.07 19.60 30.06
C ASP A 86 -11.96 18.91 29.21
N VAL A 87 -11.47 19.62 28.21
CA VAL A 87 -10.42 19.13 27.31
C VAL A 87 -9.14 18.79 28.09
N GLU A 88 -8.80 19.58 29.09
CA GLU A 88 -7.58 19.36 29.89
C GLU A 88 -7.71 18.14 30.79
N GLU A 89 -8.89 17.87 31.32
CA GLU A 89 -9.17 16.65 32.05
C GLU A 89 -9.02 15.41 31.13
N MET A 90 -9.58 15.46 29.93
CA MET A 90 -9.47 14.38 28.96
C MET A 90 -8.01 14.15 28.53
N ARG A 91 -7.25 15.21 28.33
CA ARG A 91 -5.81 15.14 28.04
C ARG A 91 -5.03 14.47 29.15
N ARG A 92 -5.25 14.89 30.41
CA ARG A 92 -4.62 14.27 31.59
C ARG A 92 -4.95 12.78 31.68
N ARG A 93 -6.22 12.42 31.49
CA ARG A 93 -6.67 11.02 31.50
C ARG A 93 -5.93 10.17 30.46
N VAL A 94 -5.73 10.68 29.26
CA VAL A 94 -4.94 9.99 28.23
C VAL A 94 -3.48 9.94 28.58
N ASP A 95 -2.88 11.04 29.04
CA ASP A 95 -1.47 11.08 29.42
C ASP A 95 -1.15 10.11 30.55
N ASP A 96 -2.04 9.97 31.53
CA ASP A 96 -1.89 9.00 32.62
C ASP A 96 -2.06 7.57 32.13
N PHE A 97 -3.00 7.33 31.20
CA PHE A 97 -3.14 6.05 30.52
C PHE A 97 -1.86 5.66 29.76
N LEU A 98 -1.23 6.57 29.03
CA LEU A 98 0.00 6.32 28.29
C LEU A 98 1.21 5.98 29.18
N LYS A 99 1.16 6.32 30.48
CA LYS A 99 2.19 5.97 31.47
C LYS A 99 2.03 4.57 32.03
N THR A 100 0.86 3.94 31.88
CA THR A 100 0.56 2.62 32.45
C THR A 100 1.48 1.53 31.90
N LYS A 101 1.71 0.49 32.70
CA LYS A 101 2.53 -0.65 32.31
C LYS A 101 1.88 -1.42 31.15
N GLU A 102 0.57 -1.58 31.18
CA GLU A 102 -0.24 -2.26 30.18
C GLU A 102 -0.11 -1.58 28.83
N TRP A 103 -0.21 -0.25 28.79
CA TRP A 103 -0.02 0.50 27.56
C TRP A 103 1.40 0.37 27.01
N LYS A 104 2.41 0.50 27.88
CA LYS A 104 3.82 0.34 27.47
C LYS A 104 4.09 -1.05 26.89
N MET A 105 3.49 -2.09 27.45
CA MET A 105 3.58 -3.45 26.91
C MET A 105 2.89 -3.56 25.54
N SER A 106 1.72 -2.95 25.37
CA SER A 106 1.00 -2.90 24.10
C SER A 106 1.79 -2.13 23.05
N ALA A 107 2.34 -0.98 23.41
CA ALA A 107 3.19 -0.18 22.54
C ALA A 107 4.47 -0.91 22.10
N ALA A 108 5.11 -1.67 23.01
CA ALA A 108 6.27 -2.50 22.69
C ALA A 108 5.94 -3.64 21.71
N GLN A 109 4.65 -4.01 21.59
CA GLN A 109 4.15 -4.94 20.57
C GLN A 109 3.82 -4.24 19.24
N GLY A 110 4.11 -2.95 19.12
CA GLY A 110 3.85 -2.15 17.93
C GLY A 110 2.44 -1.57 17.83
N TRP A 111 1.69 -1.46 18.96
CA TRP A 111 0.34 -0.86 18.96
C TRP A 111 0.49 0.58 19.41
N GLY A 112 0.87 1.36 19.66
CA GLY A 112 0.97 2.75 20.14
C GLY A 112 1.18 3.77 19.03
N VAL A 113 0.74 3.45 17.82
CA VAL A 113 0.85 4.32 16.65
C VAL A 113 -0.47 4.35 15.88
N ASN A 114 -0.81 5.51 15.35
CA ASN A 114 -1.97 5.65 14.48
C ASN A 114 -1.65 5.11 13.08
N ARG A 115 -2.04 3.87 12.83
CA ARG A 115 -1.84 3.21 11.54
C ARG A 115 -2.73 3.75 10.43
N CYS A 116 -3.82 4.41 10.82
CA CYS A 116 -4.76 4.98 9.86
C CYS A 116 -4.20 6.21 9.16
N ASP A 117 -3.27 6.91 9.79
CA ASP A 117 -2.60 8.07 9.21
C ASP A 117 -1.56 7.64 8.17
N SER A 118 -0.74 6.64 8.49
CA SER A 118 0.29 6.11 7.59
C SER A 118 -0.24 5.11 6.56
N ALA A 119 -1.47 4.61 6.73
CA ALA A 119 -2.03 3.47 6.00
C ALA A 119 -1.15 2.19 6.08
N GLN A 120 -0.22 2.12 7.02
CA GLN A 120 0.66 0.98 7.22
C GLN A 120 0.02 -0.03 8.17
N VAL A 121 -0.23 -1.23 7.68
CA VAL A 121 -0.72 -2.35 8.49
C VAL A 121 0.39 -2.88 9.41
N PHE A 122 1.64 -2.83 8.94
CA PHE A 122 2.83 -3.29 9.66
C PHE A 122 3.82 -2.15 9.84
N THR A 123 4.28 -1.94 11.07
CA THR A 123 5.38 -1.02 11.39
C THR A 123 6.64 -1.83 11.71
N ALA A 124 7.82 -1.27 11.45
CA ALA A 124 9.12 -1.93 11.66
C ALA A 124 9.33 -2.44 13.10
N ASP A 125 8.65 -1.83 14.07
CA ASP A 125 8.81 -2.11 15.51
C ASP A 125 7.95 -3.27 16.02
N GLN A 126 7.22 -3.98 15.14
CA GLN A 126 6.32 -5.02 15.59
C GLN A 126 7.05 -6.29 16.00
N MET A 127 6.60 -6.87 17.10
CA MET A 127 7.16 -8.08 17.69
C MET A 127 7.24 -9.27 16.71
N TYR A 128 6.33 -9.35 15.72
CA TYR A 128 6.39 -10.35 14.66
C TYR A 128 7.62 -10.22 13.77
N ILE A 129 8.04 -8.99 13.56
CA ILE A 129 9.21 -8.67 12.75
C ILE A 129 10.49 -9.00 13.52
N ASN A 130 10.46 -8.81 14.85
CA ASN A 130 11.61 -9.01 15.73
C ASN A 130 11.73 -10.42 16.31
N LYS A 131 10.63 -11.18 16.44
CA LYS A 131 10.64 -12.55 16.98
C LYS A 131 11.02 -13.65 15.98
N PHE A 132 11.01 -13.34 14.69
CA PHE A 132 11.46 -14.26 13.67
C PHE A 132 12.72 -13.69 13.01
N PRO A 133 13.92 -13.90 13.61
CA PRO A 133 15.19 -13.50 12.99
C PRO A 133 15.28 -14.14 11.60
N GLY A 134 15.33 -13.32 10.56
CA GLY A 134 15.22 -13.77 9.17
C GLY A 134 13.86 -13.49 8.52
N GLN A 135 12.85 -13.04 9.27
CA GLN A 135 11.54 -12.59 8.79
C GLN A 135 11.23 -11.17 9.29
N SER A 136 12.19 -10.26 9.26
CA SER A 136 11.96 -8.84 9.46
C SER A 136 11.07 -8.28 8.33
N SER A 137 10.47 -7.11 8.49
CA SER A 137 9.78 -6.41 7.38
C SER A 137 10.71 -6.30 6.16
N GLY A 138 12.00 -6.11 6.39
CA GLY A 138 13.04 -6.28 5.37
C GLY A 138 13.13 -7.69 4.79
N SER A 139 12.59 -8.75 5.41
CA SER A 139 12.56 -10.09 4.83
C SER A 139 11.28 -10.35 4.02
N MET A 140 10.16 -9.71 4.33
CA MET A 140 8.98 -9.74 3.44
C MET A 140 9.25 -8.92 2.19
N GLY A 141 9.91 -7.77 2.30
CA GLY A 141 10.41 -6.98 1.18
C GLY A 141 11.45 -7.70 0.32
N LYS A 142 12.02 -8.81 0.81
CA LYS A 142 12.99 -9.65 0.08
C LYS A 142 12.42 -10.99 -0.40
N GLN A 143 11.13 -11.26 -0.18
CA GLN A 143 10.54 -12.49 -0.68
C GLN A 143 10.35 -12.42 -2.20
N THR A 144 10.97 -13.36 -2.88
CA THR A 144 10.88 -13.47 -4.34
C THR A 144 9.69 -14.34 -4.78
N ALA A 145 9.34 -14.27 -6.05
CA ALA A 145 8.21 -14.99 -6.63
C ALA A 145 8.12 -16.49 -6.28
N PRO A 146 9.21 -17.29 -6.24
CA PRO A 146 9.13 -18.70 -5.84
C PRO A 146 8.62 -18.91 -4.42
N LYS A 147 8.94 -18.03 -3.48
CA LYS A 147 8.45 -18.12 -2.09
C LYS A 147 6.94 -17.86 -1.97
N TRP A 148 6.37 -17.16 -2.95
CA TRP A 148 4.93 -16.96 -3.07
C TRP A 148 4.23 -18.05 -3.91
N GLY A 149 4.96 -19.11 -4.30
CA GLY A 149 4.43 -20.18 -5.14
C GLY A 149 4.10 -19.75 -6.56
N LEU A 150 4.77 -18.70 -7.06
CA LEU A 150 4.54 -18.20 -8.40
C LEU A 150 5.41 -18.91 -9.43
N GLU A 151 4.86 -19.09 -10.61
CA GLU A 151 5.58 -19.65 -11.74
C GLU A 151 6.73 -18.76 -12.23
N SER A 152 7.62 -19.35 -12.99
CA SER A 152 8.72 -18.62 -13.62
C SER A 152 8.21 -17.60 -14.65
N VAL A 153 9.03 -16.61 -14.99
CA VAL A 153 8.69 -15.61 -16.01
C VAL A 153 8.40 -16.27 -17.37
N PRO A 154 9.22 -17.21 -17.89
CA PRO A 154 8.90 -17.90 -19.13
C PRO A 154 7.56 -18.64 -19.10
N ALA A 155 7.27 -19.39 -18.03
CA ALA A 155 6.03 -20.12 -17.90
C ALA A 155 4.78 -19.23 -17.91
N ASN A 156 4.87 -18.04 -17.32
CA ASN A 156 3.80 -17.06 -17.39
C ASN A 156 3.66 -16.46 -18.80
N MET A 157 4.76 -16.21 -19.50
CA MET A 157 4.76 -15.69 -20.87
C MET A 157 4.14 -16.71 -21.87
N GLU A 158 4.49 -17.99 -21.74
CA GLU A 158 3.97 -19.06 -22.61
C GLU A 158 2.44 -19.19 -22.55
N LYS A 159 1.83 -18.79 -21.45
CA LYS A 159 0.37 -18.82 -21.27
C LYS A 159 -0.37 -17.65 -21.92
N LYS A 160 0.36 -16.66 -22.45
CA LYS A 160 -0.23 -15.45 -23.02
C LYS A 160 -0.33 -15.54 -24.52
N PRO A 161 -1.51 -15.28 -25.10
CA PRO A 161 -1.67 -15.24 -26.56
C PRO A 161 -1.20 -13.90 -27.16
N GLU A 162 -1.19 -12.85 -26.38
CA GLU A 162 -1.02 -11.47 -26.85
C GLU A 162 0.46 -11.08 -26.89
N LYS A 163 0.81 -10.20 -27.80
CA LYS A 163 2.11 -9.51 -27.88
C LYS A 163 2.02 -8.15 -27.19
N ILE A 164 3.18 -7.61 -26.80
CA ILE A 164 3.26 -6.27 -26.23
C ILE A 164 2.71 -5.25 -27.24
N PRO A 165 1.64 -4.52 -26.92
CA PRO A 165 1.15 -3.45 -27.77
C PRO A 165 2.19 -2.34 -27.87
N ARG A 166 2.34 -1.77 -29.06
CA ARG A 166 3.27 -0.69 -29.33
C ARG A 166 2.50 0.54 -29.81
N THR A 167 2.68 1.69 -29.17
CA THR A 167 2.08 2.91 -29.66
C THR A 167 2.88 3.50 -30.83
N GLU A 168 2.17 3.97 -31.84
CA GLU A 168 2.74 4.69 -32.98
C GLU A 168 2.77 6.23 -32.77
N LYS A 169 2.12 6.68 -31.69
CA LYS A 169 2.07 8.12 -31.34
C LYS A 169 3.42 8.62 -30.86
N SER A 170 3.75 9.84 -31.25
CA SER A 170 4.89 10.56 -30.69
C SER A 170 4.61 10.99 -29.25
N GLU A 171 5.68 11.29 -28.50
CA GLU A 171 5.58 11.82 -27.13
C GLU A 171 4.72 13.09 -27.04
N ARG A 172 4.80 13.95 -28.04
CA ARG A 172 4.01 15.17 -28.10
C ARG A 172 2.52 14.87 -28.27
N GLN A 173 2.17 13.96 -29.20
CA GLN A 173 0.76 13.57 -29.41
C GLN A 173 0.17 12.95 -28.16
N VAL A 174 0.90 12.05 -27.48
CA VAL A 174 0.44 11.43 -26.24
C VAL A 174 0.23 12.49 -25.15
N TRP A 175 1.18 13.41 -24.99
CA TRP A 175 1.06 14.45 -23.98
C TRP A 175 -0.11 15.38 -24.28
N ASP A 176 -0.18 15.96 -25.48
CA ASP A 176 -1.20 16.94 -25.85
C ASP A 176 -2.64 16.37 -25.80
N GLU A 177 -2.80 15.04 -26.01
CA GLU A 177 -4.11 14.37 -25.94
C GLU A 177 -4.56 14.07 -24.51
N MET A 178 -3.64 13.86 -23.57
CA MET A 178 -3.97 13.29 -22.26
C MET A 178 -3.70 14.26 -21.09
N GLU A 179 -2.97 15.33 -21.34
CA GLU A 179 -2.61 16.31 -20.31
C GLU A 179 -3.84 17.13 -19.88
N GLN A 180 -3.96 17.32 -18.57
CA GLN A 180 -4.90 18.23 -17.92
C GLN A 180 -4.19 18.91 -16.75
N ASP A 181 -4.22 20.25 -16.71
CA ASP A 181 -3.59 21.05 -15.64
C ASP A 181 -2.10 20.73 -15.40
N GLY A 182 -1.33 20.48 -16.48
CA GLY A 182 0.11 20.21 -16.43
C GLY A 182 0.52 18.80 -16.02
N VAL A 183 -0.43 17.87 -15.91
CA VAL A 183 -0.19 16.47 -15.58
C VAL A 183 -1.07 15.54 -16.41
N ILE A 184 -0.65 14.27 -16.54
CA ILE A 184 -1.53 13.20 -17.02
C ILE A 184 -2.03 12.42 -15.81
N THR A 185 -3.33 12.15 -15.73
CA THR A 185 -3.96 11.33 -14.68
C THR A 185 -4.49 10.04 -15.27
N LEU A 186 -4.01 8.90 -14.78
CA LEU A 186 -4.34 7.57 -15.29
C LEU A 186 -5.00 6.72 -14.20
N PRO A 187 -6.11 6.02 -14.46
CA PRO A 187 -6.65 5.06 -13.51
C PRO A 187 -5.78 3.79 -13.46
N ASP A 188 -5.53 3.29 -12.26
CA ASP A 188 -4.96 1.95 -12.08
C ASP A 188 -6.06 0.87 -12.03
N TYR A 189 -5.66 -0.39 -11.81
CA TYR A 189 -6.53 -1.56 -11.73
C TYR A 189 -7.56 -1.51 -10.58
N GLN A 190 -7.40 -0.60 -9.62
CA GLN A 190 -8.35 -0.34 -8.52
C GLN A 190 -9.13 0.97 -8.71
N GLY A 191 -8.97 1.65 -9.84
CA GLY A 191 -9.58 2.94 -10.12
C GLY A 191 -8.95 4.12 -9.37
N ARG A 192 -7.72 3.95 -8.84
CA ARG A 192 -6.98 5.03 -8.18
C ARG A 192 -6.25 5.87 -9.22
N ASN A 193 -6.18 7.17 -8.99
CA ASN A 193 -5.52 8.11 -9.90
C ASN A 193 -3.99 8.05 -9.75
N ILE A 194 -3.31 7.63 -10.80
CA ILE A 194 -1.85 7.69 -10.94
C ILE A 194 -1.50 8.98 -11.68
N ILE A 195 -0.67 9.81 -11.09
CA ILE A 195 -0.24 11.09 -11.67
C ILE A 195 1.08 10.90 -12.42
N VAL A 196 1.13 11.38 -13.64
CA VAL A 196 2.34 11.46 -14.47
C VAL A 196 2.73 12.92 -14.62
N GLU A 197 3.77 13.31 -13.93
CA GLU A 197 4.32 14.66 -14.04
C GLU A 197 5.10 14.84 -15.36
N LYS A 198 5.05 16.03 -15.95
CA LYS A 198 5.75 16.35 -17.21
C LYS A 198 7.23 15.97 -17.17
N LYS A 199 7.92 16.34 -16.09
CA LYS A 199 9.34 16.02 -15.89
C LYS A 199 9.60 14.50 -15.94
N GLN A 200 8.73 13.70 -15.34
CA GLN A 200 8.86 12.26 -15.33
C GLN A 200 8.56 11.66 -16.70
N PHE A 201 7.51 12.16 -17.36
CA PHE A 201 7.17 11.77 -18.73
C PHE A 201 8.33 12.03 -19.68
N ASP A 202 8.86 13.27 -19.71
CA ASP A 202 9.95 13.66 -20.60
C ASP A 202 11.22 12.84 -20.34
N SER A 203 11.55 12.54 -19.08
CA SER A 203 12.73 11.74 -18.75
C SER A 203 12.72 10.33 -19.38
N HIS A 204 11.54 9.81 -19.73
CA HIS A 204 11.38 8.49 -20.33
C HIS A 204 11.01 8.50 -21.81
N THR A 205 10.64 9.63 -22.37
CA THR A 205 10.15 9.73 -23.75
C THR A 205 11.02 10.57 -24.66
N THR A 206 11.81 11.50 -24.11
CA THR A 206 12.73 12.34 -24.90
C THR A 206 14.17 11.85 -24.92
N ALA A 207 14.49 10.80 -24.17
CA ALA A 207 15.81 10.18 -24.15
C ALA A 207 16.17 9.58 -25.51
N LYS A 208 17.47 9.50 -25.82
CA LYS A 208 17.95 8.89 -27.07
C LYS A 208 18.08 7.36 -26.93
N GLY A 209 17.78 6.65 -27.99
CA GLY A 209 18.02 5.22 -28.09
C GLY A 209 17.10 4.37 -27.22
N ARG A 210 17.65 3.40 -26.48
CA ARG A 210 16.89 2.43 -25.66
C ARG A 210 16.18 3.01 -24.46
N ASP A 211 16.53 4.22 -24.07
CA ASP A 211 15.94 4.90 -22.93
C ASP A 211 14.64 5.63 -23.32
N ASN A 212 14.38 5.82 -24.60
CA ASN A 212 13.09 6.29 -25.09
C ASN A 212 12.06 5.17 -25.04
N ARG A 213 11.04 5.35 -24.23
CA ARG A 213 10.04 4.32 -23.90
C ARG A 213 8.63 4.72 -24.36
N ILE A 214 8.51 5.74 -25.22
CA ILE A 214 7.19 6.18 -25.71
C ILE A 214 6.47 5.06 -26.43
N HIS A 215 7.18 4.21 -27.18
CA HIS A 215 6.63 3.07 -27.90
C HIS A 215 5.99 2.01 -26.97
N LEU A 216 6.21 2.06 -25.65
CA LEU A 216 5.61 1.21 -24.64
C LEU A 216 4.39 1.85 -23.95
N TRP A 217 3.94 3.02 -24.39
CA TRP A 217 2.90 3.77 -23.69
C TRP A 217 1.60 2.97 -23.57
N ASP A 218 1.12 2.38 -24.66
CA ASP A 218 -0.12 1.58 -24.63
C ASP A 218 0.02 0.34 -23.75
N ALA A 219 1.17 -0.33 -23.80
CA ALA A 219 1.47 -1.45 -22.92
C ALA A 219 1.55 -1.03 -21.42
N MET A 220 2.02 0.17 -21.14
CA MET A 220 2.03 0.75 -19.78
C MET A 220 0.59 1.00 -19.30
N LEU A 221 -0.28 1.57 -20.14
CA LEU A 221 -1.68 1.80 -19.82
C LEU A 221 -2.41 0.48 -19.52
N GLU A 222 -2.24 -0.54 -20.38
CA GLU A 222 -2.79 -1.87 -20.13
C GLU A 222 -2.27 -2.50 -18.83
N THR A 223 -0.98 -2.30 -18.53
CA THR A 223 -0.37 -2.82 -17.29
C THR A 223 -0.95 -2.15 -16.05
N LEU A 224 -1.22 -0.84 -16.10
CA LEU A 224 -1.88 -0.13 -15.01
C LEU A 224 -3.30 -0.65 -14.76
N GLN A 225 -4.07 -0.88 -15.82
CA GLN A 225 -5.47 -1.28 -15.71
C GLN A 225 -5.67 -2.78 -15.46
N SER A 226 -4.75 -3.61 -15.91
CA SER A 226 -4.88 -5.06 -15.87
C SER A 226 -3.55 -5.79 -15.65
N PRO A 227 -2.89 -5.55 -14.50
CA PRO A 227 -1.65 -6.25 -14.16
C PRO A 227 -1.90 -7.74 -13.90
N ASP A 228 -0.93 -8.58 -14.19
CA ASP A 228 -0.93 -9.99 -13.77
C ASP A 228 -0.39 -10.18 -12.36
N GLU A 229 0.56 -9.34 -11.96
CA GLU A 229 1.13 -9.33 -10.62
C GLU A 229 1.28 -7.90 -10.13
N VAL A 230 0.96 -7.68 -8.86
CA VAL A 230 1.17 -6.40 -8.15
C VAL A 230 2.02 -6.66 -6.92
N TRP A 231 3.16 -6.02 -6.85
CA TRP A 231 4.13 -6.12 -5.77
C TRP A 231 4.25 -4.80 -5.03
N LEU A 232 4.25 -4.84 -3.71
CA LEU A 232 4.63 -3.71 -2.87
C LEU A 232 6.02 -3.96 -2.30
N ASN A 233 6.94 -3.09 -2.66
CA ASN A 233 8.29 -3.04 -2.12
C ASN A 233 8.34 -1.97 -1.05
N ASP A 234 8.53 -2.39 0.18
CA ASP A 234 8.77 -1.52 1.33
C ASP A 234 10.25 -1.61 1.78
N GLU A 235 11.17 -1.86 0.85
CA GLU A 235 12.58 -1.75 1.17
C GLU A 235 12.90 -0.32 1.61
N ILE A 236 12.79 -0.11 2.91
CA ILE A 236 13.24 1.11 3.58
C ILE A 236 14.77 1.15 3.52
N LYS A 237 15.29 1.49 2.37
CA LYS A 237 16.55 2.20 2.34
C LYS A 237 16.23 3.62 2.79
N LYS A 238 17.05 4.21 3.67
CA LYS A 238 16.94 5.62 4.06
C LYS A 238 16.48 6.45 2.85
N ASN A 239 15.25 6.99 2.87
CA ASN A 239 14.59 7.82 1.85
C ASN A 239 13.94 7.09 0.65
N GLU A 240 13.74 5.78 0.63
CA GLU A 240 12.89 5.14 -0.37
C GLU A 240 11.46 4.99 0.16
N LEU A 241 10.53 5.58 -0.58
CA LEU A 241 9.10 5.52 -0.32
C LEU A 241 8.51 4.22 -0.86
N ASP A 242 7.38 3.80 -0.32
CA ASP A 242 6.65 2.60 -0.77
C ASP A 242 6.46 2.61 -2.30
N THR A 243 6.98 1.60 -2.95
CA THR A 243 6.94 1.48 -4.41
C THR A 243 6.07 0.28 -4.80
N TYR A 244 5.04 0.56 -5.60
CA TYR A 244 4.27 -0.47 -6.27
C TYR A 244 4.95 -0.84 -7.59
N SER A 245 5.09 -2.14 -7.84
CA SER A 245 5.57 -2.70 -9.10
C SER A 245 4.49 -3.58 -9.71
N LEU A 246 3.96 -3.17 -10.84
CA LEU A 246 2.95 -3.89 -11.60
C LEU A 246 3.63 -4.59 -12.76
N LEU A 247 3.33 -5.87 -12.94
CA LEU A 247 3.84 -6.68 -14.06
C LEU A 247 2.70 -7.18 -14.90
N ARG A 248 2.84 -7.07 -16.24
CA ARG A 248 1.96 -7.72 -17.20
C ARG A 248 2.79 -8.56 -18.16
N TYR A 249 2.36 -9.79 -18.34
CA TYR A 249 3.01 -10.77 -19.21
C TYR A 249 2.39 -10.75 -20.59
N TYR A 250 3.25 -10.90 -21.59
CA TYR A 250 2.92 -11.10 -22.99
C TYR A 250 3.75 -12.27 -23.52
N ASN A 251 3.39 -12.83 -24.68
CA ASN A 251 4.15 -13.96 -25.22
C ASN A 251 5.59 -13.59 -25.66
N ASP A 252 5.83 -12.32 -25.95
CA ASP A 252 7.12 -11.80 -26.42
C ASP A 252 7.90 -10.99 -25.36
N GLY A 253 7.29 -10.68 -24.21
CA GLY A 253 7.96 -9.93 -23.14
C GLY A 253 7.13 -9.68 -21.88
N VAL A 254 7.64 -8.85 -21.01
CA VAL A 254 6.99 -8.45 -19.76
C VAL A 254 7.13 -6.96 -19.56
N ILE A 255 6.03 -6.27 -19.34
CA ILE A 255 6.04 -4.85 -18.99
C ILE A 255 5.99 -4.68 -17.48
N VAL A 256 6.82 -3.78 -16.98
CA VAL A 256 6.88 -3.38 -15.58
C VAL A 256 6.54 -1.91 -15.49
N VAL A 257 5.62 -1.59 -14.58
CA VAL A 257 5.24 -0.20 -14.25
C VAL A 257 5.42 0.01 -12.77
N ASN A 258 6.16 1.06 -12.41
CA ASN A 258 6.39 1.42 -11.01
C ASN A 258 5.79 2.77 -10.70
N TYR A 259 5.05 2.86 -9.60
CA TYR A 259 4.61 4.11 -9.02
C TYR A 259 4.84 4.14 -7.51
N ARG A 260 4.89 5.32 -6.93
CA ARG A 260 5.14 5.53 -5.50
C ARG A 260 4.05 6.40 -4.88
N ILE A 261 3.90 6.25 -3.56
CA ILE A 261 3.11 7.15 -2.74
C ILE A 261 4.04 8.28 -2.29
N GLU A 262 3.77 9.50 -2.72
CA GLU A 262 4.46 10.72 -2.29
C GLU A 262 3.40 11.79 -2.00
N ASP A 263 3.43 12.40 -0.81
CA ASP A 263 2.48 13.45 -0.39
C ASP A 263 1.00 13.07 -0.64
N GLU A 264 0.62 11.85 -0.25
CA GLU A 264 -0.72 11.30 -0.44
C GLU A 264 -1.16 11.09 -1.91
N LYS A 265 -0.24 11.26 -2.86
CA LYS A 265 -0.45 11.05 -4.30
C LYS A 265 0.26 9.82 -4.78
N LEU A 266 -0.32 9.15 -5.79
CA LEU A 266 0.35 8.06 -6.49
C LEU A 266 1.06 8.65 -7.72
N LEU A 267 2.39 8.67 -7.69
CA LEU A 267 3.21 9.24 -8.74
C LEU A 267 3.87 8.15 -9.59
N LEU A 268 3.64 8.17 -10.89
CA LEU A 268 4.33 7.28 -11.83
C LEU A 268 5.84 7.57 -11.79
N LYS A 269 6.65 6.53 -11.62
CA LYS A 269 8.11 6.68 -11.57
C LYS A 269 8.80 6.14 -12.80
N THR A 270 8.36 5.01 -13.32
CA THR A 270 8.98 4.41 -14.51
C THR A 270 8.11 3.31 -15.10
N TRP A 271 8.28 3.08 -16.39
CA TRP A 271 7.79 1.89 -17.09
C TRP A 271 8.85 1.40 -18.05
N TYR A 272 8.95 0.09 -18.28
CA TYR A 272 9.94 -0.50 -19.16
C TYR A 272 9.60 -1.96 -19.48
N GLU A 273 10.21 -2.45 -20.53
CA GLU A 273 10.20 -3.87 -20.87
C GLU A 273 11.31 -4.59 -20.08
N MET A 274 10.93 -5.59 -19.30
CA MET A 274 11.87 -6.38 -18.51
C MET A 274 12.70 -7.31 -19.40
N VAL A 275 13.98 -7.41 -19.12
CA VAL A 275 14.87 -8.34 -19.83
C VAL A 275 14.43 -9.78 -19.57
N THR A 276 14.01 -10.46 -20.63
CA THR A 276 13.53 -11.86 -20.60
C THR A 276 14.50 -12.84 -21.23
N ARG A 277 15.50 -12.35 -21.99
CA ARG A 277 16.51 -13.17 -22.68
C ARG A 277 17.90 -12.60 -22.49
N LEU A 278 18.86 -13.48 -22.27
CA LEU A 278 20.30 -13.17 -22.22
C LEU A 278 21.06 -14.24 -23.07
N PRO A 279 22.30 -13.94 -23.49
CA PRO A 279 23.15 -14.92 -24.15
C PRO A 279 23.29 -16.22 -23.36
N LYS A 280 23.55 -17.32 -24.07
CA LYS A 280 23.77 -18.65 -23.46
C LYS A 280 24.79 -18.57 -22.31
N GLY A 281 24.52 -19.27 -21.19
CA GLY A 281 25.37 -19.29 -20.00
C GLY A 281 25.06 -18.23 -18.94
N LYS A 282 24.11 -17.32 -19.18
CA LYS A 282 23.75 -16.24 -18.21
C LYS A 282 22.38 -16.45 -17.53
N ARG A 283 21.94 -17.70 -17.40
CA ARG A 283 20.62 -18.03 -16.82
C ARG A 283 20.45 -17.53 -15.38
N GLU A 284 21.49 -17.70 -14.54
CA GLU A 284 21.47 -17.22 -13.16
C GLU A 284 21.38 -15.70 -13.07
N GLN A 285 22.05 -14.99 -13.98
CA GLN A 285 21.97 -13.54 -14.04
C GLN A 285 20.55 -13.09 -14.42
N LEU A 286 19.91 -13.80 -15.33
CA LEU A 286 18.54 -13.54 -15.73
C LEU A 286 17.56 -13.76 -14.56
N GLN A 287 17.71 -14.86 -13.82
CA GLN A 287 16.90 -15.14 -12.64
C GLN A 287 17.05 -14.03 -11.58
N LYS A 288 18.28 -13.56 -11.33
CA LYS A 288 18.51 -12.42 -10.41
C LYS A 288 17.82 -11.14 -10.85
N ILE A 289 17.75 -10.88 -12.16
CA ILE A 289 16.99 -9.74 -12.71
C ILE A 289 15.50 -9.90 -12.42
N TRP A 290 14.93 -11.08 -12.64
CA TRP A 290 13.50 -11.35 -12.39
C TRP A 290 13.18 -11.27 -10.91
N ASP A 291 13.99 -11.89 -10.04
CA ASP A 291 13.83 -11.86 -8.59
C ASP A 291 13.89 -10.43 -8.03
N LYS A 292 14.74 -9.59 -8.62
CA LYS A 292 14.81 -8.16 -8.25
C LYS A 292 13.55 -7.38 -8.61
N ARG A 293 12.72 -7.86 -9.54
CA ARG A 293 11.49 -7.19 -9.97
C ARG A 293 10.24 -7.82 -9.38
N ARG A 294 10.32 -9.09 -9.02
CA ARG A 294 9.26 -9.89 -8.42
C ARG A 294 9.60 -10.22 -6.97
N HIS A 295 9.70 -9.19 -6.14
CA HIS A 295 10.01 -9.34 -4.71
C HIS A 295 9.20 -8.34 -3.89
N GLY A 296 9.05 -8.63 -2.62
CA GLY A 296 8.25 -7.84 -1.69
C GLY A 296 6.97 -8.55 -1.30
N LEU A 297 5.95 -7.76 -0.94
CA LEU A 297 4.63 -8.27 -0.65
C LEU A 297 3.84 -8.41 -1.96
N LEU A 298 3.39 -9.62 -2.27
CA LEU A 298 2.48 -9.84 -3.38
C LEU A 298 1.07 -9.36 -2.98
N ILE A 299 0.61 -8.27 -3.59
CA ILE A 299 -0.70 -7.66 -3.31
C ILE A 299 -1.79 -8.37 -4.10
N GLU A 300 -1.54 -8.64 -5.38
CA GLU A 300 -2.51 -9.26 -6.27
C GLU A 300 -1.82 -10.17 -7.29
N LYS A 301 -2.47 -11.28 -7.60
CA LYS A 301 -2.16 -12.15 -8.73
C LYS A 301 -3.44 -12.46 -9.47
N ARG A 302 -3.55 -12.07 -10.72
CA ARG A 302 -4.63 -12.52 -11.59
C ARG A 302 -4.35 -13.94 -12.08
N GLN A 303 -5.30 -14.84 -11.85
CA GLN A 303 -5.26 -16.18 -12.48
C GLN A 303 -5.62 -16.02 -13.97
N SER A 304 -4.81 -16.61 -14.84
CA SER A 304 -5.22 -16.79 -16.25
C SER A 304 -6.57 -17.51 -16.27
N ALA A 305 -7.48 -17.06 -17.11
CA ALA A 305 -8.88 -17.52 -17.21
C ALA A 305 -9.07 -18.98 -17.68
N SER A 306 -8.14 -19.89 -17.41
CA SER A 306 -8.21 -21.30 -17.75
C SER A 306 -8.13 -22.18 -16.51
N SER A 307 -9.20 -22.25 -15.75
CA SER A 307 -9.66 -23.39 -14.96
C SER A 307 -10.78 -22.95 -13.98
N ARG A 308 -11.98 -22.70 -14.51
CA ARG A 308 -13.15 -23.01 -13.70
C ARG A 308 -13.38 -24.50 -13.87
N PRO A 309 -13.37 -25.32 -12.82
CA PRO A 309 -13.96 -26.64 -12.90
C PRO A 309 -15.44 -26.41 -13.23
N SER A 310 -15.92 -27.07 -14.26
CA SER A 310 -17.36 -27.24 -14.48
C SER A 310 -17.92 -27.85 -13.19
N GLU A 311 -18.73 -27.08 -12.49
CA GLU A 311 -19.55 -27.65 -11.40
C GLU A 311 -20.46 -28.75 -11.93
N PRO A 312 -20.62 -29.84 -11.17
CA PRO A 312 -21.44 -30.99 -11.56
C PRO A 312 -22.94 -30.66 -11.58
#